data_45ef345f417b3c339c8676569532a7a3
#
_entry.id   45ef345f417b3c339c8676569532a7a3
#
_cell.length_a   1.000
_cell.length_b   1.000
_cell.length_c   1.000
_cell.angle_alpha   90.00
_cell.angle_beta   90.00
_cell.angle_gamma   90.00
#
_symmetry.space_group_name_H-M   'P 1'
#
loop_
_entity.id
_entity.type
_entity.pdbx_description
1 polymer ?
#
loop_
_entity_poly.entity_id
_entity_poly.type
_entity_poly.pdbx_seq_one_letter_code
_entity_poly.pdbx_strand_id
1 'polypeptide(L)'
;MANQITKLNKLQVIKFRGLKDVNIDFGSKLTVICGKNGTSKSTILGIVAQIFSFSRDQSTDPVTNLKNYKTLTNRSFKSAFNEHFRLSEEYDTAGSMDVKIHLYDANVNKNLDKLTLGLYGYTDRAKARPVVRGNDGIPGANQSRNVTHPVIFLSLARLLPITLRTDYATRDVQYINDNSEEIRVMNNQLLLKTTGSTVTATKGVIDSMVVHSDNYDHESVSVGEDNVGQIIQAIFSFKRLKETYPDYHGGILLIDEADAGLFPAAQ
;
A
#
# COMPACT_ATOMS: atom_id res chain seq x y z
N MET A 1 -0.18 11.96 -25.66
CA MET A 1 1.04 11.88 -24.80
C MET A 1 0.80 10.79 -23.80
N ALA A 2 1.74 9.85 -23.58
CA ALA A 2 1.58 8.84 -22.54
C ALA A 2 1.54 9.57 -21.18
N ASN A 3 0.53 9.28 -20.36
CA ASN A 3 0.46 9.85 -19.01
C ASN A 3 1.73 9.47 -18.25
N GLN A 4 2.44 10.48 -17.80
CA GLN A 4 3.62 10.27 -16.98
C GLN A 4 3.17 9.66 -15.64
N ILE A 5 3.96 8.73 -15.11
CA ILE A 5 3.66 8.00 -13.87
C ILE A 5 4.58 8.51 -12.76
N THR A 6 4.02 8.76 -11.59
CA THR A 6 4.82 9.06 -10.38
C THR A 6 5.72 7.87 -10.06
N LYS A 7 7.01 8.15 -9.82
CA LYS A 7 8.03 7.11 -9.67
C LYS A 7 8.94 7.40 -8.49
N LEU A 8 8.98 6.49 -7.54
CA LEU A 8 10.02 6.48 -6.52
C LEU A 8 11.31 5.96 -7.16
N ASN A 9 12.36 6.78 -7.18
CA ASN A 9 13.62 6.43 -7.82
C ASN A 9 14.60 5.84 -6.81
N LYS A 10 14.76 6.49 -5.64
CA LYS A 10 15.77 6.10 -4.65
C LYS A 10 15.34 6.47 -3.24
N LEU A 11 15.69 5.62 -2.27
CA LEU A 11 15.74 5.93 -0.84
C LEU A 11 17.18 5.86 -0.35
N GLN A 12 17.56 6.84 0.48
CA GLN A 12 18.79 6.81 1.24
C GLN A 12 18.41 6.85 2.73
N VAL A 13 18.48 5.71 3.37
CA VAL A 13 18.23 5.60 4.82
C VAL A 13 19.56 5.90 5.52
N ILE A 14 19.71 7.12 6.02
CA ILE A 14 20.89 7.53 6.77
C ILE A 14 20.90 6.79 8.11
N LYS A 15 19.76 6.80 8.78
CA LYS A 15 19.54 6.03 10.00
C LYS A 15 18.05 5.80 10.30
N PHE A 16 17.68 4.61 10.64
CA PHE A 16 16.45 4.26 11.34
C PHE A 16 16.53 2.83 11.88
N ARG A 17 16.44 2.66 13.18
CA ARG A 17 16.54 1.35 13.85
C ARG A 17 17.82 0.60 13.42
N GLY A 18 17.67 -0.62 12.89
CA GLY A 18 18.80 -1.42 12.38
C GLY A 18 19.33 -0.99 11.00
N LEU A 19 18.70 -0.04 10.34
CA LEU A 19 19.15 0.48 9.04
C LEU A 19 20.10 1.66 9.25
N LYS A 20 21.30 1.59 8.66
CA LYS A 20 22.29 2.65 8.67
C LYS A 20 23.01 2.71 7.33
N ASP A 21 23.05 3.90 6.73
CA ASP A 21 23.72 4.19 5.45
C ASP A 21 23.29 3.24 4.32
N VAL A 22 21.98 2.92 4.24
CA VAL A 22 21.42 2.01 3.24
C VAL A 22 20.87 2.81 2.06
N ASN A 23 21.29 2.44 0.85
CA ASN A 23 20.79 2.99 -0.40
C ASN A 23 19.96 1.95 -1.13
N ILE A 24 18.78 2.33 -1.59
CA ILE A 24 17.85 1.46 -2.31
C ILE A 24 17.40 2.18 -3.57
N ASP A 25 17.72 1.60 -4.72
CA ASP A 25 17.24 2.05 -6.03
C ASP A 25 16.00 1.24 -6.42
N PHE A 26 14.96 1.92 -6.92
CA PHE A 26 13.69 1.30 -7.26
C PHE A 26 13.57 1.06 -8.77
N GLY A 27 13.08 -0.12 -9.13
CA GLY A 27 12.72 -0.45 -10.50
C GLY A 27 11.56 0.41 -11.01
N SER A 28 11.41 0.46 -12.34
CA SER A 28 10.37 1.27 -12.98
C SER A 28 8.95 0.71 -12.77
N LYS A 29 8.82 -0.59 -12.54
CA LYS A 29 7.52 -1.28 -12.37
C LYS A 29 7.49 -2.18 -11.14
N LEU A 30 8.59 -2.90 -10.88
CA LEU A 30 8.70 -3.87 -9.81
C LEU A 30 10.03 -3.70 -9.08
N THR A 31 9.99 -3.80 -7.76
CA THR A 31 11.16 -3.90 -6.90
C THR A 31 10.93 -5.02 -5.90
N VAL A 32 11.84 -5.97 -5.85
CA VAL A 32 11.81 -7.07 -4.89
C VAL A 32 12.89 -6.85 -3.84
N ILE A 33 12.49 -6.82 -2.57
CA ILE A 33 13.41 -6.63 -1.43
C ILE A 33 13.57 -7.98 -0.74
N CYS A 34 14.72 -8.61 -0.96
CA CYS A 34 15.07 -9.91 -0.39
C CYS A 34 16.06 -9.77 0.78
N GLY A 35 16.01 -10.71 1.69
CA GLY A 35 16.94 -10.77 2.83
C GLY A 35 16.48 -11.74 3.91
N LYS A 36 17.39 -12.06 4.83
CA LYS A 36 17.09 -12.92 5.99
C LYS A 36 16.03 -12.27 6.89
N ASN A 37 15.40 -13.07 7.76
CA ASN A 37 14.49 -12.54 8.77
C ASN A 37 15.24 -11.60 9.73
N GLY A 38 14.57 -10.54 10.17
CA GLY A 38 15.17 -9.52 11.03
C GLY A 38 16.04 -8.48 10.31
N THR A 39 16.15 -8.48 8.97
CA THR A 39 16.95 -7.50 8.20
C THR A 39 16.21 -6.24 7.83
N SER A 40 15.10 -5.92 8.51
CA SER A 40 14.34 -4.67 8.33
C SER A 40 13.59 -4.51 7.00
N LYS A 41 13.27 -5.61 6.28
CA LYS A 41 12.49 -5.56 5.02
C LYS A 41 11.15 -4.83 5.20
N SER A 42 10.35 -5.24 6.17
CA SER A 42 9.06 -4.59 6.49
C SER A 42 9.22 -3.12 6.90
N THR A 43 10.36 -2.78 7.54
CA THR A 43 10.68 -1.37 7.86
C THR A 43 10.86 -0.54 6.60
N ILE A 44 11.53 -1.05 5.57
CA ILE A 44 11.70 -0.37 4.30
C ILE A 44 10.34 -0.17 3.61
N LEU A 45 9.49 -1.21 3.56
CA LEU A 45 8.14 -1.10 2.99
C LEU A 45 7.30 -0.04 3.72
N GLY A 46 7.36 -0.02 5.06
CA GLY A 46 6.66 0.99 5.86
C GLY A 46 7.19 2.42 5.64
N ILE A 47 8.50 2.60 5.43
CA ILE A 47 9.08 3.90 5.03
C ILE A 47 8.47 4.34 3.69
N VAL A 48 8.44 3.45 2.69
CA VAL A 48 7.83 3.77 1.39
C VAL A 48 6.36 4.13 1.53
N ALA A 49 5.58 3.33 2.27
CA ALA A 49 4.15 3.59 2.49
C ALA A 49 3.89 4.96 3.15
N GLN A 50 4.77 5.38 4.05
CA GLN A 50 4.63 6.65 4.79
C GLN A 50 4.86 7.89 3.91
N ILE A 51 5.53 7.77 2.76
CA ILE A 51 5.80 8.90 1.87
C ILE A 51 4.50 9.41 1.23
N PHE A 52 3.55 8.53 0.95
CA PHE A 52 2.41 8.78 0.06
C PHE A 52 1.08 8.87 0.80
N SER A 53 0.16 9.68 0.27
CA SER A 53 -1.23 9.75 0.73
C SER A 53 -2.12 10.32 -0.35
N PHE A 54 -3.22 9.62 -0.67
CA PHE A 54 -4.23 10.07 -1.64
C PHE A 54 -5.49 10.59 -0.92
N SER A 55 -5.30 11.56 -0.04
CA SER A 55 -6.41 12.14 0.74
C SER A 55 -6.76 13.55 0.31
N ARG A 56 -5.77 14.30 -0.16
CA ARG A 56 -5.91 15.69 -0.63
C ARG A 56 -4.86 15.94 -1.70
N ASP A 57 -5.26 16.57 -2.78
CA ASP A 57 -4.33 17.15 -3.73
C ASP A 57 -4.01 18.57 -3.32
N GLN A 58 -2.80 18.79 -2.86
CA GLN A 58 -2.32 20.09 -2.42
C GLN A 58 -1.58 20.85 -3.54
N SER A 59 -1.47 20.27 -4.74
CA SER A 59 -0.93 20.95 -5.92
C SER A 59 -1.96 21.87 -6.57
N THR A 60 -3.24 21.76 -6.18
CA THR A 60 -4.36 22.56 -6.67
C THR A 60 -4.71 23.67 -5.69
N ASP A 61 -5.21 24.81 -6.22
CA ASP A 61 -5.76 25.89 -5.42
C ASP A 61 -7.19 26.21 -5.92
N PRO A 62 -8.23 26.01 -5.10
CA PRO A 62 -8.21 25.47 -3.72
C PRO A 62 -7.81 23.98 -3.69
N VAL A 63 -7.30 23.55 -2.52
CA VAL A 63 -6.89 22.15 -2.28
C VAL A 63 -8.01 21.16 -2.55
N THR A 64 -7.81 20.25 -3.51
CA THR A 64 -8.81 19.25 -3.89
C THR A 64 -8.90 18.12 -2.87
N ASN A 65 -10.13 17.79 -2.46
CA ASN A 65 -10.39 16.66 -1.56
C ASN A 65 -10.50 15.35 -2.33
N LEU A 66 -9.60 14.40 -2.05
CA LEU A 66 -9.55 13.07 -2.69
C LEU A 66 -10.11 11.94 -1.81
N LYS A 67 -10.67 12.27 -0.63
CA LYS A 67 -11.16 11.27 0.33
C LYS A 67 -12.33 10.42 -0.18
N ASN A 68 -13.03 10.87 -1.20
CA ASN A 68 -14.14 10.15 -1.82
C ASN A 68 -13.67 8.95 -2.66
N TYR A 69 -12.43 9.00 -3.15
CA TYR A 69 -11.82 7.86 -3.83
C TYR A 69 -11.40 6.81 -2.79
N LYS A 70 -12.00 5.62 -2.90
CA LYS A 70 -11.80 4.53 -1.94
C LYS A 70 -11.38 3.25 -2.66
N THR A 71 -10.67 2.40 -1.94
CA THR A 71 -10.41 1.02 -2.38
C THR A 71 -11.71 0.21 -2.44
N LEU A 72 -11.71 -0.96 -3.06
CA LEU A 72 -12.86 -1.87 -3.06
C LEU A 72 -13.33 -2.26 -1.66
N THR A 73 -12.44 -2.19 -0.67
CA THR A 73 -12.74 -2.39 0.75
C THR A 73 -13.21 -1.12 1.47
N ASN A 74 -13.53 -0.06 0.73
CA ASN A 74 -13.95 1.24 1.25
C ASN A 74 -12.90 1.94 2.16
N ARG A 75 -11.63 1.55 2.04
CA ARG A 75 -10.50 2.22 2.71
C ARG A 75 -9.94 3.36 1.86
N SER A 76 -9.22 4.27 2.47
CA SER A 76 -8.51 5.32 1.74
C SER A 76 -7.23 4.76 1.10
N PHE A 77 -6.81 5.29 -0.05
CA PHE A 77 -5.53 4.98 -0.68
C PHE A 77 -4.38 5.65 0.08
N LYS A 78 -4.22 5.28 1.30
CA LYS A 78 -3.11 5.67 2.19
C LYS A 78 -2.93 4.59 3.22
N SER A 79 -1.74 4.47 3.77
CA SER A 79 -1.49 3.63 4.91
C SER A 79 -1.26 4.47 6.16
N ALA A 80 -1.69 3.98 7.30
CA ALA A 80 -1.45 4.63 8.57
C ALA A 80 -0.11 4.18 9.15
N PHE A 81 0.60 5.09 9.79
CA PHE A 81 1.93 4.80 10.32
C PHE A 81 1.94 3.63 11.33
N ASN A 82 0.92 3.54 12.15
CA ASN A 82 0.77 2.45 13.13
C ASN A 82 0.47 1.07 12.48
N GLU A 83 0.14 1.04 11.20
CA GLU A 83 0.04 -0.21 10.43
C GLU A 83 1.43 -0.74 10.03
N HIS A 84 2.44 0.14 9.98
CA HIS A 84 3.80 -0.21 9.58
C HIS A 84 4.71 -0.43 10.78
N PHE A 85 4.61 0.45 11.78
CA PHE A 85 5.56 0.49 12.90
C PHE A 85 4.83 0.66 14.22
N ARG A 86 5.20 -0.18 15.19
CA ARG A 86 4.95 0.14 16.60
C ARG A 86 6.16 0.93 17.10
N LEU A 87 5.98 2.25 17.29
CA LEU A 87 7.04 3.10 17.81
C LEU A 87 7.28 2.88 19.30
N SER A 88 8.54 2.75 19.66
CA SER A 88 9.01 2.81 21.04
C SER A 88 9.12 4.26 21.50
N GLU A 89 8.67 4.55 22.71
CA GLU A 89 8.86 5.88 23.32
C GLU A 89 10.31 6.14 23.68
N GLU A 90 11.04 5.08 24.00
CA GLU A 90 12.44 5.13 24.43
C GLU A 90 13.41 5.24 23.24
N TYR A 91 13.19 4.45 22.17
CA TYR A 91 14.16 4.32 21.08
C TYR A 91 13.77 5.09 19.82
N ASP A 92 12.48 5.21 19.51
CA ASP A 92 12.01 5.90 18.31
C ASP A 92 11.69 7.37 18.64
N THR A 93 12.70 8.09 19.14
CA THR A 93 12.58 9.50 19.54
C THR A 93 12.71 10.47 18.37
N ALA A 94 12.45 11.76 18.62
CA ALA A 94 12.67 12.80 17.62
C ALA A 94 14.12 12.78 17.11
N GLY A 95 14.27 12.79 15.78
CA GLY A 95 15.57 12.73 15.12
C GLY A 95 16.22 11.34 15.04
N SER A 96 15.59 10.26 15.55
CA SER A 96 16.10 8.88 15.39
C SER A 96 15.87 8.29 13.99
N MET A 97 15.09 8.95 13.14
CA MET A 97 14.89 8.60 11.74
C MET A 97 15.38 9.74 10.85
N ASP A 98 16.20 9.40 9.85
CA ASP A 98 16.63 10.30 8.79
C ASP A 98 16.69 9.53 7.47
N VAL A 99 15.78 9.84 6.56
CA VAL A 99 15.64 9.20 5.25
C VAL A 99 15.53 10.28 4.18
N LYS A 100 16.39 10.22 3.17
CA LYS A 100 16.30 11.05 1.96
C LYS A 100 15.54 10.29 0.87
N ILE A 101 14.70 11.02 0.13
CA ILE A 101 13.78 10.45 -0.85
C ILE A 101 13.99 11.17 -2.17
N HIS A 102 14.21 10.40 -3.24
CA HIS A 102 14.28 10.90 -4.59
C HIS A 102 13.16 10.30 -5.41
N LEU A 103 12.26 11.12 -5.92
CA LEU A 103 11.13 10.67 -6.72
C LEU A 103 10.77 11.68 -7.82
N TYR A 104 10.17 11.18 -8.89
CA TYR A 104 9.46 11.99 -9.87
C TYR A 104 7.98 12.01 -9.50
N ASP A 105 7.42 13.20 -9.29
CA ASP A 105 6.00 13.40 -9.01
C ASP A 105 5.29 13.87 -10.29
N ALA A 106 4.51 12.97 -10.89
CA ALA A 106 3.80 13.24 -12.13
C ALA A 106 2.64 14.24 -11.94
N ASN A 107 2.08 14.33 -10.73
CA ASN A 107 0.99 15.27 -10.42
C ASN A 107 1.43 16.74 -10.57
N VAL A 108 2.69 17.03 -10.29
CA VAL A 108 3.29 18.36 -10.44
C VAL A 108 4.36 18.42 -11.52
N ASN A 109 4.61 17.30 -12.22
CA ASN A 109 5.62 17.16 -13.28
C ASN A 109 7.03 17.63 -12.84
N LYS A 110 7.47 17.14 -11.67
CA LYS A 110 8.77 17.55 -11.08
C LYS A 110 9.53 16.38 -10.45
N ASN A 111 10.87 16.45 -10.53
CA ASN A 111 11.75 15.68 -9.67
C ASN A 111 11.83 16.33 -8.29
N LEU A 112 11.58 15.55 -7.26
CA LEU A 112 11.65 15.96 -5.86
C LEU A 112 12.85 15.27 -5.21
N ASP A 113 13.97 15.97 -5.13
CA ASP A 113 15.26 15.45 -4.64
C ASP A 113 15.60 15.93 -3.22
N LYS A 114 14.78 16.81 -2.66
CA LYS A 114 14.96 17.38 -1.31
C LYS A 114 13.99 16.80 -0.28
N LEU A 115 13.22 15.79 -0.66
CA LEU A 115 12.30 15.16 0.27
C LEU A 115 13.05 14.39 1.35
N THR A 116 12.56 14.54 2.57
CA THR A 116 13.06 13.77 3.72
C THR A 116 11.90 13.19 4.52
N LEU A 117 12.11 12.04 5.14
CA LEU A 117 11.21 11.47 6.14
C LEU A 117 11.97 11.33 7.45
N GLY A 118 11.44 11.92 8.51
CA GLY A 118 12.03 11.87 9.84
C GLY A 118 10.99 11.73 10.94
N LEU A 119 11.44 11.39 12.15
CA LEU A 119 10.63 11.41 13.36
C LEU A 119 10.75 12.76 14.05
N TYR A 120 9.60 13.38 14.33
CA TYR A 120 9.53 14.71 14.97
C TYR A 120 8.68 14.63 16.24
N GLY A 121 9.19 15.27 17.29
CA GLY A 121 8.48 15.45 18.56
C GLY A 121 7.41 16.55 18.46
N TYR A 122 6.35 16.39 19.23
CA TYR A 122 5.27 17.36 19.39
C TYR A 122 4.94 17.48 20.88
N THR A 123 4.67 18.68 21.35
CA THR A 123 4.43 18.96 22.78
C THR A 123 3.15 18.35 23.33
N ASP A 124 2.20 18.04 22.45
CA ASP A 124 0.91 17.45 22.78
C ASP A 124 0.90 15.90 22.79
N ARG A 125 2.07 15.26 22.57
CA ARG A 125 2.17 13.80 22.40
C ARG A 125 3.44 13.22 22.99
N ALA A 126 3.31 12.05 23.61
CA ALA A 126 4.46 11.30 24.12
C ALA A 126 5.34 10.71 23.00
N LYS A 127 4.73 10.25 21.89
CA LYS A 127 5.46 9.60 20.80
C LYS A 127 5.76 10.58 19.67
N ALA A 128 6.99 10.48 19.14
CA ALA A 128 7.38 11.16 17.91
C ALA A 128 6.51 10.70 16.72
N ARG A 129 6.38 11.53 15.72
CA ARG A 129 5.63 11.22 14.49
C ARG A 129 6.54 11.26 13.27
N PRO A 130 6.34 10.34 12.32
CA PRO A 130 7.00 10.41 11.02
C PRO A 130 6.35 11.53 10.20
N VAL A 131 7.18 12.37 9.63
CA VAL A 131 6.73 13.50 8.81
C VAL A 131 7.62 13.57 7.57
N VAL A 132 6.99 13.70 6.41
CA VAL A 132 7.65 14.01 5.14
C VAL A 132 7.83 15.51 5.05
N ARG A 133 9.04 15.97 4.75
CA ARG A 133 9.40 17.38 4.56
C ARG A 133 10.16 17.59 3.25
N GLY A 134 10.34 18.86 2.86
CA GLY A 134 11.11 19.20 1.66
C GLY A 134 10.29 19.27 0.38
N ASN A 135 8.98 19.44 0.47
CA ASN A 135 8.09 19.67 -0.67
C ASN A 135 8.15 21.11 -1.21
N ASP A 136 9.33 21.72 -1.18
CA ASP A 136 9.54 23.09 -1.58
C ASP A 136 9.17 23.31 -3.07
N GLY A 137 8.47 24.39 -3.34
CA GLY A 137 8.11 24.80 -4.70
C GLY A 137 6.86 24.13 -5.29
N ILE A 138 6.06 23.42 -4.46
CA ILE A 138 4.71 22.99 -4.85
C ILE A 138 3.71 24.01 -4.32
N PRO A 139 2.93 24.70 -5.17
CA PRO A 139 1.89 25.62 -4.73
C PRO A 139 0.93 24.97 -3.73
N GLY A 140 0.55 25.69 -2.65
CA GLY A 140 -0.34 25.15 -1.63
C GLY A 140 0.26 24.10 -0.69
N ALA A 141 1.51 23.67 -0.91
CA ALA A 141 2.18 22.74 -0.03
C ALA A 141 2.73 23.43 1.22
N ASN A 142 2.31 22.95 2.39
CA ASN A 142 3.04 23.19 3.62
C ASN A 142 4.35 22.38 3.62
N GLN A 143 5.36 22.82 4.37
CA GLN A 143 6.67 22.13 4.46
C GLN A 143 6.56 20.66 4.92
N SER A 144 5.45 20.26 5.52
CA SER A 144 5.25 18.92 6.10
C SER A 144 4.02 18.26 5.50
N ARG A 145 4.21 17.48 4.45
CA ARG A 145 3.13 16.70 3.83
C ARG A 145 3.62 15.46 3.09
N ASN A 146 2.73 14.48 3.00
CA ASN A 146 2.93 13.33 2.13
C ASN A 146 2.77 13.74 0.65
N VAL A 147 3.45 13.04 -0.24
CA VAL A 147 3.25 13.18 -1.68
C VAL A 147 1.86 12.68 -2.05
N THR A 148 1.13 13.45 -2.88
CA THR A 148 -0.21 13.08 -3.36
C THR A 148 -0.12 11.93 -4.34
N HIS A 149 -0.24 10.69 -3.85
CA HIS A 149 -0.20 9.50 -4.68
C HIS A 149 -0.89 8.33 -3.98
N PRO A 150 -1.67 7.50 -4.71
CA PRO A 150 -2.36 6.37 -4.10
C PRO A 150 -1.39 5.26 -3.72
N VAL A 151 -1.54 4.76 -2.48
CA VAL A 151 -0.76 3.63 -1.95
C VAL A 151 -1.68 2.64 -1.24
N ILE A 152 -1.42 1.36 -1.46
CA ILE A 152 -2.00 0.24 -0.71
C ILE A 152 -0.84 -0.56 -0.10
N PHE A 153 -0.92 -0.81 1.21
CA PHE A 153 0.03 -1.65 1.93
C PHE A 153 -0.66 -2.91 2.43
N LEU A 154 -0.20 -4.05 1.95
CA LEU A 154 -0.65 -5.37 2.37
C LEU A 154 0.36 -5.94 3.38
N SER A 155 0.03 -5.84 4.67
CA SER A 155 0.84 -6.39 5.75
C SER A 155 0.59 -7.89 5.95
N LEU A 156 1.39 -8.53 6.81
CA LEU A 156 1.19 -9.92 7.23
C LEU A 156 -0.16 -10.18 7.92
N ALA A 157 -0.84 -9.16 8.41
CA ALA A 157 -2.19 -9.29 8.96
C ALA A 157 -3.18 -9.93 7.96
N ARG A 158 -2.94 -9.80 6.65
CA ARG A 158 -3.75 -10.43 5.60
C ARG A 158 -3.78 -11.96 5.67
N LEU A 159 -2.78 -12.56 6.30
CA LEU A 159 -2.66 -14.03 6.45
C LEU A 159 -3.42 -14.59 7.66
N LEU A 160 -4.18 -13.75 8.38
CA LEU A 160 -5.01 -14.22 9.48
C LEU A 160 -6.06 -15.21 8.95
N PRO A 161 -6.07 -16.47 9.41
CA PRO A 161 -7.04 -17.45 8.97
C PRO A 161 -8.49 -16.97 9.14
N ILE A 162 -9.37 -17.35 8.22
CA ILE A 162 -10.79 -16.96 8.23
C ILE A 162 -11.46 -17.33 9.56
N THR A 163 -11.11 -18.49 10.10
CA THR A 163 -11.64 -19.00 11.40
C THR A 163 -11.30 -18.11 12.60
N LEU A 164 -10.32 -17.23 12.47
CA LEU A 164 -9.92 -16.30 13.54
C LEU A 164 -10.42 -14.86 13.30
N ARG A 165 -11.16 -14.63 12.20
CA ARG A 165 -11.69 -13.29 11.89
C ARG A 165 -13.01 -13.06 12.58
N THR A 166 -13.09 -11.95 13.32
CA THR A 166 -14.34 -11.47 13.92
C THR A 166 -15.13 -10.64 12.91
N ASP A 167 -16.43 -10.55 13.10
CA ASP A 167 -17.37 -9.78 12.27
C ASP A 167 -17.35 -10.17 10.78
N TYR A 168 -16.99 -11.43 10.49
CA TYR A 168 -16.90 -11.95 9.14
C TYR A 168 -18.30 -12.09 8.51
N ALA A 169 -18.50 -11.42 7.38
CA ALA A 169 -19.76 -11.45 6.65
C ALA A 169 -19.52 -11.18 5.16
N THR A 170 -20.41 -11.66 4.32
CA THR A 170 -20.40 -11.34 2.89
C THR A 170 -20.69 -9.85 2.66
N ARG A 171 -20.16 -9.34 1.56
CA ARG A 171 -20.30 -7.96 1.15
C ARG A 171 -20.60 -7.89 -0.34
N ASP A 172 -21.65 -7.17 -0.70
CA ASP A 172 -21.92 -6.87 -2.10
C ASP A 172 -21.09 -5.67 -2.55
N VAL A 173 -20.32 -5.87 -3.62
CA VAL A 173 -19.51 -4.83 -4.26
C VAL A 173 -19.73 -4.92 -5.75
N GLN A 174 -20.59 -4.05 -6.29
CA GLN A 174 -20.99 -4.07 -7.71
C GLN A 174 -19.79 -4.16 -8.66
N TYR A 175 -18.72 -3.40 -8.40
CA TYR A 175 -17.52 -3.43 -9.23
C TYR A 175 -16.83 -4.81 -9.28
N ILE A 176 -16.88 -5.57 -8.19
CA ILE A 176 -16.38 -6.96 -8.15
C ILE A 176 -17.27 -7.86 -8.99
N ASN A 177 -18.59 -7.71 -8.87
CA ASN A 177 -19.53 -8.50 -9.63
C ASN A 177 -19.38 -8.25 -11.15
N ASP A 178 -19.24 -7.00 -11.56
CA ASP A 178 -19.07 -6.60 -12.97
C ASP A 178 -17.73 -7.09 -13.56
N ASN A 179 -16.71 -7.30 -12.73
CA ASN A 179 -15.38 -7.77 -13.14
C ASN A 179 -15.09 -9.21 -12.72
N SER A 180 -16.09 -9.99 -12.31
CA SER A 180 -15.92 -11.32 -11.73
C SER A 180 -15.15 -12.30 -12.62
N GLU A 181 -15.36 -12.26 -13.92
CA GLU A 181 -14.66 -13.12 -14.88
C GLU A 181 -13.15 -12.77 -14.96
N GLU A 182 -12.79 -11.49 -15.02
CA GLU A 182 -11.40 -11.07 -15.07
C GLU A 182 -10.68 -11.41 -13.75
N ILE A 183 -11.37 -11.24 -12.62
CA ILE A 183 -10.89 -11.62 -11.29
C ILE A 183 -10.62 -13.13 -11.25
N ARG A 184 -11.56 -13.95 -11.73
CA ARG A 184 -11.44 -15.40 -11.78
C ARG A 184 -10.24 -15.85 -12.63
N VAL A 185 -10.10 -15.26 -13.82
CA VAL A 185 -8.96 -15.57 -14.71
C VAL A 185 -7.63 -15.25 -14.03
N MET A 186 -7.50 -14.06 -13.42
CA MET A 186 -6.28 -13.66 -12.71
C MET A 186 -6.00 -14.58 -11.50
N ASN A 187 -7.04 -14.95 -10.74
CA ASN A 187 -6.90 -15.88 -9.62
C ASN A 187 -6.38 -17.25 -10.06
N ASN A 188 -6.95 -17.79 -11.16
CA ASN A 188 -6.52 -19.07 -11.71
C ASN A 188 -5.08 -19.04 -12.20
N GLN A 189 -4.65 -17.94 -12.81
CA GLN A 189 -3.27 -17.73 -13.24
C GLN A 189 -2.30 -17.69 -12.06
N LEU A 190 -2.63 -16.95 -11.01
CA LEU A 190 -1.77 -16.81 -9.83
C LEU A 190 -1.68 -18.10 -8.99
N LEU A 191 -2.78 -18.84 -8.89
CA LEU A 191 -2.82 -20.12 -8.16
C LEU A 191 -2.42 -21.32 -8.99
N LEU A 192 -2.20 -21.16 -10.32
CA LEU A 192 -1.92 -22.24 -11.27
C LEU A 192 -2.94 -23.37 -11.19
N LYS A 193 -4.19 -23.05 -10.97
CA LYS A 193 -5.30 -24.01 -10.88
C LYS A 193 -6.58 -23.44 -11.47
N THR A 194 -7.50 -24.31 -11.87
CA THR A 194 -8.85 -23.90 -12.23
C THR A 194 -9.72 -23.94 -10.98
N THR A 195 -10.12 -22.79 -10.50
CA THR A 195 -11.11 -22.64 -9.43
C THR A 195 -12.50 -22.43 -10.02
N GLY A 196 -13.52 -22.53 -9.18
CA GLY A 196 -14.92 -22.36 -9.57
C GLY A 196 -15.25 -20.97 -10.12
N SER A 197 -16.53 -20.76 -10.30
CA SER A 197 -17.09 -19.61 -11.03
C SER A 197 -17.46 -18.43 -10.12
N THR A 198 -17.50 -18.63 -8.80
CA THR A 198 -18.05 -17.65 -7.86
C THR A 198 -16.97 -16.80 -7.23
N VAL A 199 -17.16 -15.48 -7.27
CA VAL A 199 -16.32 -14.50 -6.58
C VAL A 199 -17.12 -13.90 -5.43
N THR A 200 -16.64 -14.04 -4.21
CA THR A 200 -17.30 -13.49 -3.03
C THR A 200 -16.39 -12.50 -2.32
N ALA A 201 -16.88 -11.28 -2.13
CA ALA A 201 -16.24 -10.31 -1.27
C ALA A 201 -16.76 -10.44 0.17
N THR A 202 -15.85 -10.32 1.13
CA THR A 202 -16.16 -10.40 2.55
C THR A 202 -15.62 -9.18 3.29
N LYS A 203 -16.24 -8.85 4.42
CA LYS A 203 -15.78 -7.84 5.36
C LYS A 203 -15.51 -8.48 6.70
N GLY A 204 -14.71 -7.83 7.52
CA GLY A 204 -14.38 -8.26 8.86
C GLY A 204 -13.23 -7.44 9.42
N VAL A 205 -12.53 -7.99 10.39
CA VAL A 205 -11.27 -7.41 10.87
C VAL A 205 -10.25 -7.29 9.71
N ILE A 206 -10.36 -8.19 8.74
CA ILE A 206 -9.67 -8.15 7.45
C ILE A 206 -10.72 -8.33 6.37
N ASP A 207 -10.81 -7.37 5.46
CA ASP A 207 -11.65 -7.48 4.26
C ASP A 207 -10.94 -8.32 3.21
N SER A 208 -11.68 -9.18 2.52
CA SER A 208 -11.13 -10.09 1.52
C SER A 208 -12.03 -10.24 0.29
N MET A 209 -11.50 -10.91 -0.70
CA MET A 209 -12.22 -11.33 -1.88
C MET A 209 -11.65 -12.69 -2.29
N VAL A 210 -12.51 -13.68 -2.44
CA VAL A 210 -12.08 -15.05 -2.77
C VAL A 210 -12.84 -15.60 -3.96
N VAL A 211 -12.14 -16.42 -4.75
CA VAL A 211 -12.75 -17.23 -5.81
C VAL A 211 -12.90 -18.64 -5.29
N HIS A 212 -14.10 -19.16 -5.32
CA HIS A 212 -14.41 -20.50 -4.83
C HIS A 212 -15.28 -21.31 -5.81
N SER A 213 -15.37 -22.62 -5.59
CA SER A 213 -16.14 -23.52 -6.43
C SER A 213 -17.53 -23.75 -5.86
N ASP A 214 -18.36 -24.50 -6.61
CA ASP A 214 -19.68 -24.91 -6.15
C ASP A 214 -19.61 -26.01 -5.07
N ASN A 215 -18.42 -26.57 -4.82
CA ASN A 215 -18.20 -27.65 -3.85
C ASN A 215 -17.77 -27.15 -2.46
N TYR A 216 -17.36 -25.87 -2.37
CA TYR A 216 -17.00 -25.21 -1.11
C TYR A 216 -17.22 -23.69 -1.25
N ASP A 217 -17.47 -23.04 -0.16
CA ASP A 217 -17.79 -21.61 -0.13
C ASP A 217 -16.58 -20.75 0.33
N HIS A 218 -16.83 -19.46 0.47
CA HIS A 218 -15.85 -18.48 0.91
C HIS A 218 -15.33 -18.69 2.35
N GLU A 219 -16.00 -19.49 3.18
CA GLU A 219 -15.56 -19.80 4.54
C GLU A 219 -14.53 -20.93 4.58
N SER A 220 -14.48 -21.73 3.51
CA SER A 220 -13.65 -22.94 3.41
C SER A 220 -12.39 -22.77 2.60
N VAL A 221 -12.07 -21.55 2.11
CA VAL A 221 -10.87 -21.30 1.32
C VAL A 221 -9.61 -21.34 2.18
N SER A 222 -8.50 -21.75 1.59
CA SER A 222 -7.20 -21.77 2.24
C SER A 222 -6.64 -20.36 2.44
N VAL A 223 -5.68 -20.22 3.37
CA VAL A 223 -4.98 -18.93 3.60
C VAL A 223 -4.28 -18.44 2.31
N GLY A 224 -3.75 -19.36 1.48
CA GLY A 224 -3.11 -19.00 0.22
C GLY A 224 -4.10 -18.46 -0.82
N GLU A 225 -5.28 -19.06 -0.95
CA GLU A 225 -6.34 -18.58 -1.82
C GLU A 225 -6.83 -17.20 -1.39
N ASP A 226 -7.05 -17.03 -0.10
CA ASP A 226 -7.45 -15.75 0.48
C ASP A 226 -6.37 -14.67 0.29
N ASN A 227 -5.09 -15.01 0.46
CA ASN A 227 -3.97 -14.10 0.20
C ASN A 227 -3.97 -13.61 -1.26
N VAL A 228 -4.09 -14.51 -2.23
CA VAL A 228 -4.19 -14.17 -3.66
C VAL A 228 -5.41 -13.28 -3.90
N GLY A 229 -6.55 -13.60 -3.32
CA GLY A 229 -7.77 -12.80 -3.42
C GLY A 229 -7.58 -11.36 -2.93
N GLN A 230 -6.88 -11.16 -1.80
CA GLN A 230 -6.59 -9.82 -1.27
C GLN A 230 -5.62 -9.04 -2.17
N ILE A 231 -4.63 -9.70 -2.77
CA ILE A 231 -3.72 -9.07 -3.75
C ILE A 231 -4.50 -8.61 -4.99
N ILE A 232 -5.35 -9.47 -5.55
CA ILE A 232 -6.19 -9.14 -6.69
C ILE A 232 -7.15 -7.98 -6.34
N GLN A 233 -7.75 -8.00 -5.16
CA GLN A 233 -8.62 -6.93 -4.69
C GLN A 233 -7.89 -5.57 -4.62
N ALA A 234 -6.62 -5.55 -4.22
CA ALA A 234 -5.80 -4.34 -4.24
C ALA A 234 -5.53 -3.86 -5.68
N ILE A 235 -5.21 -4.77 -6.60
CA ILE A 235 -5.00 -4.46 -8.02
C ILE A 235 -6.29 -3.87 -8.63
N PHE A 236 -7.43 -4.49 -8.40
CA PHE A 236 -8.72 -3.99 -8.90
C PHE A 236 -9.16 -2.68 -8.23
N SER A 237 -8.69 -2.40 -7.02
CA SER A 237 -8.87 -1.08 -6.40
C SER A 237 -8.15 0.02 -7.19
N PHE A 238 -6.93 -0.22 -7.66
CA PHE A 238 -6.22 0.71 -8.55
C PHE A 238 -6.84 0.77 -9.94
N LYS A 239 -7.33 -0.35 -10.50
CA LYS A 239 -8.05 -0.38 -11.78
C LYS A 239 -9.28 0.53 -11.71
N ARG A 240 -10.12 0.39 -10.69
CA ARG A 240 -11.29 1.26 -10.47
C ARG A 240 -10.88 2.72 -10.30
N LEU A 241 -9.81 3.01 -9.55
CA LEU A 241 -9.33 4.36 -9.38
C LEU A 241 -8.90 4.97 -10.72
N LYS A 242 -8.20 4.23 -11.56
CA LYS A 242 -7.81 4.66 -12.92
C LYS A 242 -9.01 4.99 -13.80
N GLU A 243 -10.11 4.26 -13.66
CA GLU A 243 -11.34 4.46 -14.44
C GLU A 243 -12.16 5.66 -13.94
N THR A 244 -12.04 6.01 -12.65
CA THR A 244 -12.87 7.02 -12.01
C THR A 244 -12.15 8.35 -11.72
N TYR A 245 -10.83 8.36 -11.70
CA TYR A 245 -10.02 9.55 -11.46
C TYR A 245 -9.27 9.98 -12.73
N PRO A 246 -9.62 11.13 -13.33
CA PRO A 246 -9.08 11.55 -14.63
C PRO A 246 -7.57 11.76 -14.62
N ASP A 247 -7.03 12.29 -13.51
CA ASP A 247 -5.60 12.61 -13.34
C ASP A 247 -4.83 11.46 -12.68
N TYR A 248 -5.15 10.22 -13.06
CA TYR A 248 -4.48 9.05 -12.50
C TYR A 248 -3.05 8.90 -13.03
N HIS A 249 -2.09 9.04 -12.14
CA HIS A 249 -0.65 8.94 -12.42
C HIS A 249 0.01 7.67 -11.86
N GLY A 250 -0.76 6.59 -11.74
CA GLY A 250 -0.29 5.32 -11.19
C GLY A 250 -0.67 5.11 -9.73
N GLY A 251 -0.20 4.01 -9.16
CA GLY A 251 -0.39 3.65 -7.75
C GLY A 251 0.73 2.76 -7.26
N ILE A 252 0.97 2.74 -5.95
CA ILE A 252 2.00 1.92 -5.32
C ILE A 252 1.32 0.82 -4.52
N LEU A 253 1.59 -0.44 -4.90
CA LEU A 253 1.22 -1.62 -4.13
C LEU A 253 2.44 -2.13 -3.39
N LEU A 254 2.35 -2.22 -2.08
CA LEU A 254 3.38 -2.76 -1.20
C LEU A 254 2.87 -4.04 -0.57
N ILE A 255 3.61 -5.14 -0.73
CA ILE A 255 3.23 -6.45 -0.20
C ILE A 255 4.38 -6.94 0.68
N ASP A 256 4.13 -7.08 1.97
CA ASP A 256 5.09 -7.66 2.90
C ASP A 256 5.00 -9.17 2.85
N GLU A 257 6.14 -9.86 2.65
CA GLU A 257 6.25 -11.32 2.51
C GLU A 257 5.21 -11.88 1.51
N ALA A 258 5.32 -11.45 0.23
CA ALA A 258 4.37 -11.80 -0.83
C ALA A 258 4.23 -13.31 -1.04
N ASP A 259 5.28 -14.07 -0.75
CA ASP A 259 5.37 -15.53 -0.85
C ASP A 259 4.74 -16.28 0.33
N ALA A 260 4.45 -15.60 1.44
CA ALA A 260 3.90 -16.25 2.63
C ALA A 260 2.52 -16.86 2.35
N GLY A 261 2.37 -18.14 2.72
CA GLY A 261 1.13 -18.89 2.51
C GLY A 261 0.88 -19.34 1.07
N LEU A 262 1.83 -19.11 0.16
CA LEU A 262 1.75 -19.59 -1.23
C LEU A 262 2.65 -20.82 -1.43
N PHE A 263 2.20 -21.73 -2.30
CA PHE A 263 3.03 -22.83 -2.77
C PHE A 263 4.11 -22.32 -3.73
N PRO A 264 5.33 -22.91 -3.77
CA PRO A 264 6.44 -22.42 -4.61
C PRO A 264 6.10 -22.18 -6.09
N ALA A 265 5.16 -22.96 -6.65
CA ALA A 265 4.73 -22.76 -8.03
C ALA A 265 3.89 -21.51 -8.26
N ALA A 266 3.34 -20.89 -7.20
CA ALA A 266 2.56 -19.67 -7.26
C ALA A 266 3.38 -18.43 -6.85
N GLN A 267 4.62 -18.62 -6.43
CA GLN A 267 5.57 -17.57 -6.11
C GLN A 267 6.29 -17.08 -7.36
#